data_d438d810e481213146626a958987d274
#
_entry.id   d438d810e481213146626a958987d274
#
_cell.length_a   1.000
_cell.length_b   1.000
_cell.length_c   1.000
_cell.angle_alpha   90.00
_cell.angle_beta   90.00
_cell.angle_gamma   90.00
#
_symmetry.space_group_name_H-M   'P 1'
#
loop_
_entity.id
_entity.type
_entity.pdbx_description
1 polymer ?
#
loop_
_entity_poly.entity_id
_entity_poly.type
_entity_poly.pdbx_seq_one_letter_code
_entity_poly.pdbx_strand_id
1 'polypeptide(L)'
;MTAIDRVIATARAEIGYIEKESNSQLDNPTANPGDNNWNKYARDLDALDIVYNGDKNGYAWCDIFVDWCFIYTFGLELGMSLLCQAKEGLGAGCTYSARYYKDKGQFHTSPQAGDQIFFTNDGGKTMYHTGLVVKVSGGRVYTIEGNTSSAAGVVPNGGCVRDKSYPLGASYIGGYGRPDYSLVPDSGEPETPGGTTGGTYTVVAGDSLSAIGSRLGVAWQDIAQANGIIAPYTIYPGQILVIPVEEDDDDMSYEKFKEYMTRYRKELQDNDKGEWSEEARAWAIKVGLFAGNGTDINGEPNYMWQDFLTREQAAQLFYRFARDHGM
;
A
#
# COMPACT_ATOMS: atom_id res chain seq x y z
N MET A 1 -16.55 1.06 11.03
CA MET A 1 -15.84 -0.19 11.34
C MET A 1 -14.81 0.11 12.41
N THR A 2 -14.84 -0.56 13.56
CA THR A 2 -13.89 -0.31 14.65
C THR A 2 -12.46 -0.76 14.26
N ALA A 3 -11.45 -0.29 15.00
CA ALA A 3 -10.06 -0.74 14.80
C ALA A 3 -9.94 -2.27 14.94
N ILE A 4 -10.65 -2.85 15.89
CA ILE A 4 -10.72 -4.31 16.10
C ILE A 4 -11.32 -5.01 14.86
N ASP A 5 -12.43 -4.48 14.32
CA ASP A 5 -13.05 -5.07 13.12
C ASP A 5 -12.10 -5.03 11.91
N ARG A 6 -11.29 -3.98 11.81
CA ARG A 6 -10.31 -3.80 10.71
C ARG A 6 -9.26 -4.90 10.72
N VAL A 7 -8.58 -5.12 11.84
CA VAL A 7 -7.52 -6.16 11.93
C VAL A 7 -8.11 -7.56 11.78
N ILE A 8 -9.31 -7.80 12.31
CA ILE A 8 -10.03 -9.08 12.12
C ILE A 8 -10.38 -9.28 10.64
N ALA A 9 -10.81 -8.24 9.93
CA ALA A 9 -11.12 -8.33 8.51
C ALA A 9 -9.87 -8.67 7.68
N THR A 10 -8.72 -8.04 8.00
CA THR A 10 -7.43 -8.37 7.39
C THR A 10 -7.08 -9.84 7.58
N ALA A 11 -7.14 -10.35 8.81
CA ALA A 11 -6.84 -11.75 9.08
C ALA A 11 -7.82 -12.71 8.39
N ARG A 12 -9.10 -12.37 8.30
CA ARG A 12 -10.13 -13.18 7.61
C ARG A 12 -9.89 -13.32 6.12
N ALA A 13 -9.41 -12.27 5.48
CA ALA A 13 -9.10 -12.27 4.05
C ALA A 13 -7.99 -13.28 3.68
N GLU A 14 -7.19 -13.68 4.66
CA GLU A 14 -6.07 -14.59 4.48
C GLU A 14 -6.42 -16.07 4.72
N ILE A 15 -7.63 -16.37 5.21
CA ILE A 15 -8.04 -17.77 5.47
C ILE A 15 -7.96 -18.57 4.16
N GLY A 16 -7.22 -19.69 4.21
CA GLY A 16 -6.98 -20.55 3.05
C GLY A 16 -5.62 -20.35 2.41
N TYR A 17 -4.86 -19.33 2.81
CA TYR A 17 -3.47 -19.23 2.39
C TYR A 17 -2.65 -20.43 2.86
N ILE A 18 -1.78 -20.95 1.98
CA ILE A 18 -0.85 -22.06 2.28
C ILE A 18 0.59 -21.60 2.08
N GLU A 19 1.51 -22.08 2.92
CA GLU A 19 2.93 -21.82 2.76
C GLU A 19 3.48 -22.44 1.48
N LYS A 20 4.64 -21.98 1.04
CA LYS A 20 5.23 -22.32 -0.25
C LYS A 20 6.48 -23.21 -0.10
N GLU A 21 6.71 -24.01 -1.12
CA GLU A 21 7.92 -24.82 -1.24
C GLU A 21 9.18 -23.97 -1.40
N SER A 22 9.04 -22.78 -1.99
CA SER A 22 10.16 -21.88 -2.29
C SER A 22 9.71 -20.43 -2.28
N ASN A 23 10.65 -19.50 -2.35
CA ASN A 23 10.39 -18.04 -2.46
C ASN A 23 9.80 -17.66 -3.84
N SER A 24 8.76 -18.37 -4.28
CA SER A 24 8.07 -18.07 -5.53
C SER A 24 6.56 -18.16 -5.37
N GLN A 25 5.83 -17.35 -6.13
CA GLN A 25 4.36 -17.28 -6.14
C GLN A 25 3.76 -16.99 -4.75
N LEU A 26 4.46 -16.23 -3.92
CA LEU A 26 4.05 -15.95 -2.54
C LEU A 26 2.70 -15.24 -2.45
N ASP A 27 2.32 -14.45 -3.45
CA ASP A 27 1.04 -13.73 -3.48
C ASP A 27 -0.15 -14.57 -3.92
N ASN A 28 0.08 -15.72 -4.54
CA ASN A 28 -1.00 -16.64 -4.91
C ASN A 28 -1.35 -17.54 -3.70
N PRO A 29 -2.56 -17.46 -3.14
CA PRO A 29 -2.90 -18.15 -1.89
C PRO A 29 -2.62 -19.66 -1.89
N THR A 30 -2.78 -20.34 -3.03
CA THR A 30 -2.75 -21.81 -3.11
C THR A 30 -1.68 -22.40 -4.04
N ALA A 31 -0.97 -21.55 -4.79
CA ALA A 31 0.08 -22.03 -5.69
C ALA A 31 1.37 -22.40 -4.94
N ASN A 32 2.19 -23.24 -5.58
CA ASN A 32 3.50 -23.67 -5.08
C ASN A 32 3.47 -24.18 -3.62
N PRO A 33 2.54 -25.10 -3.25
CA PRO A 33 2.40 -25.57 -1.89
C PRO A 33 3.65 -26.35 -1.44
N GLY A 34 4.04 -26.16 -0.20
CA GLY A 34 5.17 -26.86 0.41
C GLY A 34 5.13 -26.77 1.93
N ASP A 35 6.23 -27.17 2.58
CA ASP A 35 6.41 -27.19 4.03
C ASP A 35 7.71 -26.47 4.49
N ASN A 36 8.21 -25.56 3.64
CA ASN A 36 9.46 -24.85 3.86
C ASN A 36 9.26 -23.47 4.49
N ASN A 37 8.08 -23.17 5.01
CA ASN A 37 7.73 -21.92 5.68
C ASN A 37 7.88 -20.65 4.82
N TRP A 38 8.01 -20.76 3.48
CA TRP A 38 8.01 -19.60 2.60
C TRP A 38 6.60 -19.00 2.51
N ASN A 39 6.47 -17.72 2.80
CA ASN A 39 5.17 -17.05 2.82
C ASN A 39 5.29 -15.55 2.53
N LYS A 40 4.18 -14.93 2.12
CA LYS A 40 4.15 -13.49 1.82
C LYS A 40 4.29 -12.62 3.06
N TYR A 41 3.79 -13.07 4.21
CA TYR A 41 3.77 -12.28 5.45
C TYR A 41 5.19 -11.98 5.94
N ALA A 42 6.04 -13.00 5.98
CA ALA A 42 7.44 -12.82 6.31
C ALA A 42 8.17 -11.98 5.26
N ARG A 43 7.96 -12.23 3.94
CA ARG A 43 8.54 -11.41 2.88
C ARG A 43 8.21 -9.93 3.05
N ASP A 44 6.95 -9.61 3.32
CA ASP A 44 6.48 -8.23 3.42
C ASP A 44 7.10 -7.53 4.64
N LEU A 45 7.22 -8.22 5.78
CA LEU A 45 7.84 -7.66 6.98
C LEU A 45 9.37 -7.59 6.88
N ASP A 46 10.02 -8.58 6.24
CA ASP A 46 11.45 -8.56 5.95
C ASP A 46 11.82 -7.36 5.05
N ALA A 47 10.94 -7.03 4.08
CA ALA A 47 11.14 -5.87 3.20
C ALA A 47 11.10 -4.51 3.93
N LEU A 48 10.59 -4.46 5.16
CA LEU A 48 10.59 -3.24 5.97
C LEU A 48 11.91 -3.04 6.75
N ASP A 49 12.77 -4.07 6.80
CA ASP A 49 14.15 -4.09 7.36
C ASP A 49 14.32 -3.57 8.81
N ILE A 50 13.23 -3.36 9.53
CA ILE A 50 13.26 -2.84 10.90
C ILE A 50 12.34 -3.59 11.88
N VAL A 51 11.55 -4.56 11.41
CA VAL A 51 10.58 -5.26 12.24
C VAL A 51 11.28 -6.31 13.10
N TYR A 52 12.27 -7.00 12.54
CA TYR A 52 12.98 -8.08 13.20
C TYR A 52 14.51 -7.89 13.16
N ASN A 53 15.21 -8.75 13.91
CA ASN A 53 16.67 -8.79 13.95
C ASN A 53 17.31 -9.47 12.72
N GLY A 54 16.63 -9.51 11.61
CA GLY A 54 17.01 -10.11 10.31
C GLY A 54 15.86 -10.90 9.70
N ASP A 55 16.00 -11.28 8.44
CA ASP A 55 14.98 -11.94 7.63
C ASP A 55 14.41 -13.19 8.29
N LYS A 56 13.10 -13.35 8.20
CA LYS A 56 12.35 -14.46 8.81
C LYS A 56 11.62 -15.33 7.80
N ASN A 57 11.69 -15.03 6.50
CA ASN A 57 11.07 -15.91 5.52
C ASN A 57 11.77 -17.28 5.48
N GLY A 58 11.00 -18.34 5.54
CA GLY A 58 11.50 -19.71 5.75
C GLY A 58 11.52 -20.17 7.22
N TYR A 59 11.10 -19.34 8.17
CA TYR A 59 10.93 -19.71 9.57
C TYR A 59 9.45 -19.92 9.93
N ALA A 60 9.19 -20.54 11.10
CA ALA A 60 7.85 -20.68 11.65
C ALA A 60 7.16 -19.29 11.73
N TRP A 61 5.97 -19.17 11.17
CA TRP A 61 5.37 -17.88 10.86
C TRP A 61 4.02 -17.59 11.55
N CYS A 62 3.69 -18.32 12.63
CA CYS A 62 2.46 -18.04 13.38
C CYS A 62 2.45 -16.64 14.01
N ASP A 63 3.57 -16.21 14.58
CA ASP A 63 3.74 -14.88 15.18
C ASP A 63 3.85 -13.81 14.08
N ILE A 64 4.64 -14.09 13.06
CA ILE A 64 4.81 -13.23 11.88
C ILE A 64 3.45 -12.90 11.22
N PHE A 65 2.53 -13.88 11.15
CA PHE A 65 1.18 -13.66 10.61
C PHE A 65 0.39 -12.65 11.43
N VAL A 66 0.45 -12.72 12.77
CA VAL A 66 -0.24 -11.76 13.63
C VAL A 66 0.40 -10.38 13.48
N ASP A 67 1.72 -10.29 13.53
CA ASP A 67 2.45 -9.03 13.34
C ASP A 67 2.10 -8.39 11.98
N TRP A 68 2.08 -9.21 10.92
CA TRP A 68 1.69 -8.75 9.60
C TRP A 68 0.25 -8.22 9.59
N CYS A 69 -0.70 -8.90 10.23
CA CYS A 69 -2.09 -8.42 10.30
C CYS A 69 -2.19 -7.03 10.91
N PHE A 70 -1.44 -6.76 11.98
CA PHE A 70 -1.45 -5.44 12.62
C PHE A 70 -0.72 -4.39 11.79
N ILE A 71 0.49 -4.69 11.32
CA ILE A 71 1.30 -3.75 10.54
C ILE A 71 0.63 -3.47 9.19
N TYR A 72 0.06 -4.49 8.54
CA TYR A 72 -0.68 -4.34 7.29
C TYR A 72 -1.98 -3.53 7.45
N THR A 73 -2.65 -3.62 8.61
CA THR A 73 -3.89 -2.90 8.89
C THR A 73 -3.67 -1.45 9.30
N PHE A 74 -2.64 -1.17 10.09
CA PHE A 74 -2.47 0.11 10.76
C PHE A 74 -1.22 0.88 10.34
N GLY A 75 -0.37 0.30 9.50
CA GLY A 75 0.95 0.82 9.18
C GLY A 75 1.99 0.43 10.23
N LEU A 76 3.26 0.57 9.87
CA LEU A 76 4.40 0.07 10.66
C LEU A 76 4.42 0.62 12.10
N GLU A 77 4.42 1.93 12.25
CA GLU A 77 4.57 2.60 13.55
C GLU A 77 3.43 2.26 14.52
N LEU A 78 2.19 2.35 14.04
CA LEU A 78 1.02 2.09 14.86
C LEU A 78 0.83 0.59 15.09
N GLY A 79 1.08 -0.24 14.08
CA GLY A 79 1.03 -1.71 14.20
C GLY A 79 2.01 -2.21 15.25
N MET A 80 3.26 -1.76 15.22
CA MET A 80 4.27 -2.11 16.24
C MET A 80 3.88 -1.60 17.64
N SER A 81 3.31 -0.41 17.74
CA SER A 81 2.83 0.14 19.02
C SER A 81 1.70 -0.71 19.61
N LEU A 82 0.74 -1.14 18.78
CA LEU A 82 -0.35 -2.03 19.19
C LEU A 82 0.15 -3.40 19.66
N LEU A 83 1.19 -3.94 19.00
CA LEU A 83 1.85 -5.19 19.38
C LEU A 83 2.81 -5.04 20.57
N CYS A 84 2.94 -3.83 21.13
CA CYS A 84 3.91 -3.51 22.17
C CYS A 84 5.37 -3.75 21.78
N GLN A 85 5.68 -3.84 20.49
CA GLN A 85 7.02 -4.10 19.98
C GLN A 85 7.86 -2.82 20.00
N ALA A 86 9.12 -2.92 20.42
CA ALA A 86 10.08 -1.84 20.28
C ALA A 86 10.64 -1.79 18.84
N LYS A 87 11.21 -0.66 18.44
CA LYS A 87 11.68 -0.41 17.06
C LYS A 87 13.01 -1.11 16.68
N GLU A 88 13.66 -1.84 17.56
CA GLU A 88 15.02 -2.33 17.30
C GLU A 88 15.23 -3.77 17.74
N GLY A 89 15.76 -4.60 16.84
CA GLY A 89 16.45 -5.85 17.17
C GLY A 89 15.59 -6.98 17.72
N LEU A 90 14.31 -7.00 17.41
CA LEU A 90 13.38 -7.97 17.98
C LEU A 90 13.38 -9.28 17.21
N GLY A 91 13.31 -10.39 17.94
CA GLY A 91 13.07 -11.70 17.36
C GLY A 91 11.58 -11.89 17.05
N ALA A 92 11.26 -12.45 15.89
CA ALA A 92 9.97 -13.07 15.67
C ALA A 92 9.82 -14.30 16.56
N GLY A 93 8.75 -14.36 17.34
CA GLY A 93 8.49 -15.56 18.13
C GLY A 93 7.55 -15.31 19.30
N CYS A 94 6.61 -16.21 19.47
CA CYS A 94 5.50 -16.11 20.42
C CYS A 94 5.92 -15.78 21.86
N THR A 95 7.07 -16.30 22.32
CA THR A 95 7.57 -16.01 23.66
C THR A 95 8.01 -14.55 23.80
N TYR A 96 8.62 -13.98 22.75
CA TYR A 96 9.02 -12.57 22.75
C TYR A 96 7.79 -11.68 22.72
N SER A 97 6.86 -11.93 21.82
CA SER A 97 5.63 -11.16 21.69
C SER A 97 4.79 -11.17 22.97
N ALA A 98 4.63 -12.35 23.62
CA ALA A 98 3.98 -12.42 24.92
C ALA A 98 4.70 -11.59 26.00
N ARG A 99 6.04 -11.52 25.95
CA ARG A 99 6.83 -10.70 26.88
C ARG A 99 6.61 -9.22 26.65
N TYR A 100 6.52 -8.76 25.40
CA TYR A 100 6.27 -7.34 25.10
C TYR A 100 4.97 -6.85 25.71
N TYR A 101 3.89 -7.63 25.62
CA TYR A 101 2.64 -7.32 26.31
C TYR A 101 2.77 -7.36 27.84
N LYS A 102 3.53 -8.32 28.40
CA LYS A 102 3.78 -8.41 29.85
C LYS A 102 4.53 -7.19 30.36
N ASP A 103 5.56 -6.76 29.65
CA ASP A 103 6.39 -5.61 30.00
C ASP A 103 5.61 -4.28 29.98
N LYS A 104 4.52 -4.22 29.20
CA LYS A 104 3.59 -3.08 29.14
C LYS A 104 2.36 -3.22 30.05
N GLY A 105 2.22 -4.32 30.79
CA GLY A 105 1.03 -4.57 31.61
C GLY A 105 -0.24 -4.88 30.80
N GLN A 106 -0.09 -5.24 29.53
CA GLN A 106 -1.16 -5.53 28.57
C GLN A 106 -1.37 -7.04 28.35
N PHE A 107 -0.89 -7.89 29.25
CA PHE A 107 -1.05 -9.34 29.18
C PHE A 107 -2.14 -9.80 30.16
N HIS A 108 -3.18 -10.49 29.66
CA HIS A 108 -4.41 -10.81 30.38
C HIS A 108 -4.67 -12.31 30.43
N THR A 109 -5.51 -12.73 31.39
CA THR A 109 -5.96 -14.13 31.54
C THR A 109 -7.35 -14.37 30.90
N SER A 110 -8.07 -13.31 30.54
CA SER A 110 -9.40 -13.37 29.89
C SER A 110 -9.34 -12.76 28.51
N PRO A 111 -9.88 -13.43 27.47
CA PRO A 111 -9.82 -12.94 26.09
C PRO A 111 -10.85 -11.85 25.78
N GLN A 112 -10.50 -11.02 24.83
CA GLN A 112 -11.41 -10.15 24.07
C GLN A 112 -11.14 -10.30 22.57
N ALA A 113 -12.11 -9.93 21.74
CA ALA A 113 -11.86 -9.82 20.30
C ALA A 113 -10.77 -8.77 20.05
N GLY A 114 -9.85 -9.06 19.14
CA GLY A 114 -8.69 -8.23 18.87
C GLY A 114 -7.45 -8.55 19.71
N ASP A 115 -7.55 -9.41 20.74
CA ASP A 115 -6.40 -9.86 21.50
C ASP A 115 -5.53 -10.83 20.65
N GLN A 116 -4.23 -10.87 20.94
CA GLN A 116 -3.34 -11.94 20.48
C GLN A 116 -3.34 -13.06 21.52
N ILE A 117 -3.79 -14.27 21.15
CA ILE A 117 -3.76 -15.46 22.03
C ILE A 117 -2.38 -16.13 21.96
N PHE A 118 -1.90 -16.63 23.10
CA PHE A 118 -0.64 -17.37 23.20
C PHE A 118 -0.88 -18.75 23.78
N PHE A 119 -0.22 -19.76 23.17
CA PHE A 119 -0.32 -21.15 23.59
C PHE A 119 0.97 -21.61 24.23
N THR A 120 0.84 -22.41 25.30
CA THR A 120 1.94 -22.93 26.14
C THR A 120 1.78 -24.42 26.42
N ASN A 121 2.86 -25.11 26.67
CA ASN A 121 2.87 -26.51 27.14
C ASN A 121 3.67 -26.70 28.43
N ASP A 122 4.15 -25.61 29.04
CA ASP A 122 5.02 -25.59 30.23
C ASP A 122 4.53 -24.66 31.34
N GLY A 123 3.20 -24.35 31.32
CA GLY A 123 2.58 -23.49 32.31
C GLY A 123 2.86 -22.01 32.12
N GLY A 124 3.11 -21.57 30.88
CA GLY A 124 3.28 -20.15 30.54
C GLY A 124 4.71 -19.63 30.63
N LYS A 125 5.69 -20.50 30.76
CA LYS A 125 7.11 -20.13 30.72
C LYS A 125 7.56 -19.79 29.30
N THR A 126 7.15 -20.62 28.33
CA THR A 126 7.35 -20.40 26.91
C THR A 126 6.03 -20.46 26.15
N MET A 127 5.98 -19.75 25.03
CA MET A 127 4.84 -19.76 24.10
C MET A 127 5.32 -20.37 22.78
N TYR A 128 4.59 -21.39 22.30
CA TYR A 128 5.00 -22.13 21.11
C TYR A 128 4.11 -21.87 19.88
N HIS A 129 2.96 -21.22 20.10
CA HIS A 129 2.03 -20.85 19.03
C HIS A 129 1.20 -19.62 19.42
N THR A 130 0.61 -18.96 18.43
CA THR A 130 -0.19 -17.75 18.62
C THR A 130 -1.21 -17.57 17.49
N GLY A 131 -2.17 -16.69 17.72
CA GLY A 131 -3.16 -16.28 16.73
C GLY A 131 -3.90 -15.01 17.14
N LEU A 132 -4.76 -14.51 16.27
CA LEU A 132 -5.63 -13.37 16.53
C LEU A 132 -7.00 -13.84 17.05
N VAL A 133 -7.44 -13.33 18.20
CA VAL A 133 -8.80 -13.59 18.73
C VAL A 133 -9.82 -12.80 17.93
N VAL A 134 -10.78 -13.48 17.34
CA VAL A 134 -11.83 -12.84 16.51
C VAL A 134 -13.19 -12.81 17.20
N LYS A 135 -13.39 -13.65 18.20
CA LYS A 135 -14.67 -13.73 18.94
C LYS A 135 -14.49 -14.52 20.23
N VAL A 136 -15.27 -14.15 21.24
CA VAL A 136 -15.48 -14.93 22.45
C VAL A 136 -16.98 -15.19 22.63
N SER A 137 -17.39 -16.45 22.66
CA SER A 137 -18.81 -16.82 22.77
C SER A 137 -18.97 -18.28 23.19
N GLY A 138 -20.04 -18.58 23.93
CA GLY A 138 -20.40 -19.95 24.26
C GLY A 138 -19.33 -20.75 25.02
N GLY A 139 -18.55 -20.11 25.90
CA GLY A 139 -17.46 -20.77 26.62
C GLY A 139 -16.23 -21.08 25.76
N ARG A 140 -16.10 -20.46 24.58
CA ARG A 140 -15.00 -20.66 23.64
C ARG A 140 -14.39 -19.34 23.17
N VAL A 141 -13.11 -19.37 22.90
CA VAL A 141 -12.39 -18.35 22.14
C VAL A 141 -12.22 -18.85 20.71
N TYR A 142 -12.48 -17.97 19.74
CA TYR A 142 -12.34 -18.20 18.30
C TYR A 142 -11.18 -17.37 17.79
N THR A 143 -10.34 -17.97 16.98
CA THR A 143 -9.10 -17.37 16.49
C THR A 143 -8.97 -17.50 14.98
N ILE A 144 -8.10 -16.67 14.40
CA ILE A 144 -7.49 -16.92 13.08
C ILE A 144 -5.99 -17.02 13.33
N GLU A 145 -5.39 -18.07 12.81
CA GLU A 145 -4.00 -18.44 13.08
C GLU A 145 -3.23 -18.67 11.79
N GLY A 146 -2.02 -18.13 11.71
CA GLY A 146 -1.03 -18.48 10.69
C GLY A 146 -0.25 -19.73 11.07
N ASN A 147 0.36 -20.37 10.08
CA ASN A 147 1.16 -21.58 10.24
C ASN A 147 0.44 -22.72 11.00
N THR A 148 -0.84 -22.87 10.76
CA THR A 148 -1.68 -23.89 11.39
C THR A 148 -2.35 -24.78 10.34
N SER A 149 -3.22 -25.69 10.74
CA SER A 149 -4.02 -26.53 9.84
C SER A 149 -5.44 -26.69 10.34
N SER A 150 -6.30 -27.36 9.54
CA SER A 150 -7.67 -27.70 9.92
C SER A 150 -7.77 -28.83 10.98
N ALA A 151 -6.65 -29.46 11.36
CA ALA A 151 -6.65 -30.50 12.40
C ALA A 151 -7.11 -29.91 13.75
N ALA A 152 -7.76 -30.75 14.56
CA ALA A 152 -8.24 -30.35 15.88
C ALA A 152 -7.06 -30.00 16.83
N GLY A 153 -7.34 -29.11 17.79
CA GLY A 153 -6.33 -28.64 18.75
C GLY A 153 -5.35 -27.61 18.19
N VAL A 154 -4.31 -27.30 18.93
CA VAL A 154 -3.27 -26.34 18.54
C VAL A 154 -2.28 -27.05 17.62
N VAL A 155 -2.06 -26.47 16.44
CA VAL A 155 -1.13 -27.00 15.42
C VAL A 155 -0.11 -25.90 15.08
N PRO A 156 1.11 -25.96 15.60
CA PRO A 156 2.07 -24.84 15.55
C PRO A 156 2.89 -24.79 14.23
N ASN A 157 2.79 -25.77 13.38
CA ASN A 157 3.49 -25.84 12.08
C ASN A 157 2.66 -26.62 11.08
N GLY A 158 1.50 -26.05 10.71
CA GLY A 158 0.54 -26.70 9.80
C GLY A 158 0.46 -26.05 8.42
N GLY A 159 1.27 -25.04 8.16
CA GLY A 159 1.47 -24.45 6.86
C GLY A 159 0.31 -23.63 6.27
N CYS A 160 -0.75 -23.36 7.03
CA CYS A 160 -1.93 -22.67 6.52
C CYS A 160 -2.37 -21.52 7.43
N VAL A 161 -3.20 -20.61 6.88
CA VAL A 161 -4.04 -19.71 7.67
C VAL A 161 -5.42 -20.33 7.84
N ARG A 162 -5.86 -20.55 9.09
CA ARG A 162 -7.14 -21.16 9.41
C ARG A 162 -7.83 -20.50 10.60
N ASP A 163 -9.16 -20.57 10.60
CA ASP A 163 -9.98 -20.33 11.76
C ASP A 163 -9.95 -21.53 12.71
N LYS A 164 -9.86 -21.25 14.00
CA LYS A 164 -9.78 -22.25 15.07
C LYS A 164 -10.69 -21.86 16.23
N SER A 165 -10.92 -22.76 17.18
CA SER A 165 -11.56 -22.41 18.43
C SER A 165 -11.16 -23.34 19.58
N TYR A 166 -11.10 -22.78 20.78
CA TYR A 166 -10.64 -23.48 21.99
C TYR A 166 -11.58 -23.23 23.16
N PRO A 167 -11.74 -24.18 24.08
CA PRO A 167 -12.45 -23.93 25.34
C PRO A 167 -11.75 -22.83 26.14
N LEU A 168 -12.52 -21.93 26.75
CA LEU A 168 -11.98 -20.97 27.70
C LEU A 168 -11.35 -21.68 28.90
N GLY A 169 -10.20 -21.20 29.36
CA GLY A 169 -9.50 -21.77 30.50
C GLY A 169 -8.78 -23.09 30.22
N ALA A 170 -8.63 -23.48 28.95
CA ALA A 170 -7.81 -24.64 28.60
C ALA A 170 -6.37 -24.44 29.09
N SER A 171 -5.79 -25.46 29.72
CA SER A 171 -4.46 -25.38 30.37
C SER A 171 -3.30 -25.07 29.41
N TYR A 172 -3.51 -25.28 28.11
CA TYR A 172 -2.56 -24.96 27.06
C TYR A 172 -2.67 -23.51 26.55
N ILE A 173 -3.61 -22.69 27.09
CA ILE A 173 -3.68 -21.24 26.80
C ILE A 173 -2.82 -20.52 27.84
N GLY A 174 -1.74 -19.89 27.37
CA GLY A 174 -0.80 -19.16 28.22
C GLY A 174 -1.29 -17.76 28.61
N GLY A 175 -2.20 -17.18 27.82
CA GLY A 175 -2.80 -15.88 28.06
C GLY A 175 -3.03 -15.09 26.77
N TYR A 176 -3.31 -13.80 26.93
CA TYR A 176 -3.75 -12.91 25.85
C TYR A 176 -3.04 -11.57 25.94
N GLY A 177 -2.35 -11.20 24.88
CA GLY A 177 -1.82 -9.85 24.69
C GLY A 177 -2.95 -8.95 24.18
N ARG A 178 -3.20 -7.83 24.84
CA ARG A 178 -4.27 -6.90 24.45
C ARG A 178 -3.68 -5.62 23.89
N PRO A 179 -3.81 -5.38 22.58
CA PRO A 179 -3.43 -4.12 21.99
C PRO A 179 -4.22 -2.94 22.57
N ASP A 180 -3.57 -1.81 22.75
CA ASP A 180 -4.25 -0.57 23.15
C ASP A 180 -4.87 0.10 21.92
N TYR A 181 -6.06 -0.31 21.56
CA TYR A 181 -6.78 0.25 20.41
C TYR A 181 -7.17 1.73 20.56
N SER A 182 -7.02 2.32 21.75
CA SER A 182 -7.20 3.78 21.91
C SER A 182 -6.13 4.60 21.21
N LEU A 183 -5.00 3.97 20.85
CA LEU A 183 -3.94 4.56 20.02
C LEU A 183 -4.38 4.73 18.54
N VAL A 184 -5.39 3.99 18.09
CA VAL A 184 -5.93 4.13 16.74
C VAL A 184 -6.83 5.35 16.73
N PRO A 185 -6.53 6.38 15.93
CA PRO A 185 -7.41 7.53 15.80
C PRO A 185 -8.82 7.07 15.48
N ASP A 186 -9.84 7.61 16.16
CA ASP A 186 -11.23 7.42 15.76
C ASP A 186 -11.34 7.87 14.30
N SER A 187 -11.37 6.90 13.41
CA SER A 187 -11.85 7.16 12.07
C SER A 187 -13.34 7.43 12.25
N GLY A 188 -13.70 8.69 12.33
CA GLY A 188 -15.08 9.10 12.13
C GLY A 188 -15.66 8.24 11.00
N GLU A 189 -16.96 7.92 11.08
CA GLU A 189 -17.66 7.07 10.11
C GLU A 189 -17.09 7.22 8.70
N PRO A 190 -17.08 6.16 7.86
CA PRO A 190 -16.67 6.29 6.49
C PRO A 190 -17.54 7.39 5.88
N GLU A 191 -16.95 8.57 5.71
CA GLU A 191 -17.61 9.62 4.96
C GLU A 191 -17.90 9.06 3.59
N THR A 192 -19.16 9.08 3.23
CA THR A 192 -19.68 8.87 1.88
C THR A 192 -18.78 9.63 0.91
N PRO A 193 -18.36 9.03 -0.22
CA PRO A 193 -17.46 9.70 -1.14
C PRO A 193 -18.15 10.93 -1.72
N GLY A 194 -17.73 12.09 -1.25
CA GLY A 194 -18.22 13.37 -1.74
C GLY A 194 -17.77 14.52 -0.89
N GLY A 195 -16.66 15.15 -1.24
CA GLY A 195 -16.27 16.45 -0.70
C GLY A 195 -14.78 16.56 -0.37
N THR A 196 -14.08 17.22 -1.24
CA THR A 196 -12.73 17.74 -1.17
C THR A 196 -12.51 18.60 0.07
N THR A 197 -11.58 18.22 0.92
CA THR A 197 -10.75 19.17 1.69
C THR A 197 -9.51 18.41 2.13
N GLY A 198 -8.33 19.01 2.02
CA GLY A 198 -7.02 18.49 2.35
C GLY A 198 -7.02 17.49 3.50
N GLY A 199 -7.07 16.24 3.15
CA GLY A 199 -7.36 15.17 4.08
C GLY A 199 -6.31 14.09 4.00
N THR A 200 -6.48 13.12 4.84
CA THR A 200 -5.76 11.86 4.76
C THR A 200 -6.68 10.78 4.20
N TYR A 201 -6.13 9.85 3.46
CA TYR A 201 -6.82 8.65 3.00
C TYR A 201 -6.21 7.42 3.68
N THR A 202 -7.04 6.59 4.29
CA THR A 202 -6.56 5.32 4.82
C THR A 202 -6.68 4.24 3.75
N VAL A 203 -5.56 3.68 3.34
CA VAL A 203 -5.49 2.62 2.33
C VAL A 203 -6.28 1.41 2.81
N VAL A 204 -7.14 0.86 1.95
CA VAL A 204 -7.88 -0.38 2.22
C VAL A 204 -7.35 -1.52 1.34
N ALA A 205 -7.65 -2.77 1.74
CA ALA A 205 -7.22 -3.94 0.99
C ALA A 205 -7.70 -3.88 -0.47
N GLY A 206 -6.77 -4.08 -1.41
CA GLY A 206 -7.02 -3.99 -2.86
C GLY A 206 -6.81 -2.60 -3.46
N ASP A 207 -6.47 -1.59 -2.66
CA ASP A 207 -6.11 -0.28 -3.19
C ASP A 207 -4.75 -0.29 -3.90
N SER A 208 -4.64 0.59 -4.88
CA SER A 208 -3.38 1.05 -5.46
C SER A 208 -3.37 2.57 -5.49
N LEU A 209 -2.19 3.19 -5.51
CA LEU A 209 -2.10 4.65 -5.62
C LEU A 209 -2.88 5.18 -6.82
N SER A 210 -2.85 4.48 -7.95
CA SER A 210 -3.59 4.87 -9.14
C SER A 210 -5.11 4.79 -8.95
N ALA A 211 -5.61 3.75 -8.26
CA ALA A 211 -7.03 3.61 -7.97
C ALA A 211 -7.51 4.67 -6.97
N ILE A 212 -6.68 4.95 -5.94
CA ILE A 212 -6.95 6.03 -4.96
C ILE A 212 -6.96 7.38 -5.67
N GLY A 213 -5.93 7.67 -6.47
CA GLY A 213 -5.82 8.91 -7.22
C GLY A 213 -7.02 9.16 -8.13
N SER A 214 -7.42 8.14 -8.92
CA SER A 214 -8.60 8.22 -9.79
C SER A 214 -9.90 8.47 -9.02
N ARG A 215 -10.04 7.88 -7.82
CA ARG A 215 -11.23 8.05 -6.96
C ARG A 215 -11.30 9.43 -6.33
N LEU A 216 -10.14 9.99 -5.97
CA LEU A 216 -10.04 11.28 -5.28
C LEU A 216 -9.81 12.46 -6.23
N GLY A 217 -9.63 12.21 -7.53
CA GLY A 217 -9.33 13.25 -8.52
C GLY A 217 -7.92 13.84 -8.39
N VAL A 218 -6.99 13.12 -7.77
CA VAL A 218 -5.60 13.55 -7.53
C VAL A 218 -4.65 12.65 -8.32
N ALA A 219 -3.63 13.21 -8.94
CA ALA A 219 -2.63 12.40 -9.62
C ALA A 219 -1.92 11.49 -8.61
N TRP A 220 -1.84 10.19 -8.89
CA TRP A 220 -1.25 9.23 -7.97
C TRP A 220 0.22 9.52 -7.66
N GLN A 221 0.93 10.14 -8.60
CA GLN A 221 2.32 10.58 -8.44
C GLN A 221 2.43 11.64 -7.33
N ASP A 222 1.47 12.56 -7.27
CA ASP A 222 1.44 13.62 -6.25
C ASP A 222 1.13 13.03 -4.87
N ILE A 223 0.26 12.03 -4.82
CA ILE A 223 0.02 11.25 -3.58
C ILE A 223 1.32 10.55 -3.17
N ALA A 224 2.03 9.88 -4.09
CA ALA A 224 3.29 9.22 -3.80
C ALA A 224 4.34 10.21 -3.28
N GLN A 225 4.49 11.35 -3.93
CA GLN A 225 5.45 12.39 -3.56
C GLN A 225 5.13 13.00 -2.18
N ALA A 226 3.87 13.34 -1.91
CA ALA A 226 3.44 13.90 -0.63
C ALA A 226 3.69 12.95 0.55
N ASN A 227 3.77 11.65 0.29
CA ASN A 227 3.99 10.61 1.30
C ASN A 227 5.40 9.99 1.27
N GLY A 228 6.31 10.51 0.46
CA GLY A 228 7.67 9.97 0.33
C GLY A 228 7.73 8.53 -0.22
N ILE A 229 6.70 8.11 -0.97
CA ILE A 229 6.62 6.75 -1.53
C ILE A 229 7.39 6.72 -2.85
N ILE A 230 8.47 5.95 -2.87
CA ILE A 230 9.33 5.77 -4.05
C ILE A 230 9.00 4.43 -4.76
N ALA A 231 9.50 4.27 -6.00
CA ALA A 231 9.35 3.01 -6.72
C ALA A 231 9.83 1.81 -5.87
N PRO A 232 9.07 0.70 -5.82
CA PRO A 232 7.96 0.30 -6.69
C PRO A 232 6.56 0.86 -6.30
N TYR A 233 6.47 1.94 -5.55
CA TYR A 233 5.22 2.63 -5.17
C TYR A 233 4.23 1.77 -4.38
N THR A 234 4.77 0.92 -3.51
CA THR A 234 3.98 0.01 -2.68
C THR A 234 3.28 0.76 -1.57
N ILE A 235 1.99 0.50 -1.41
CA ILE A 235 1.16 0.98 -0.30
C ILE A 235 0.52 -0.20 0.41
N TYR A 236 0.22 0.00 1.69
CA TYR A 236 -0.32 -1.07 2.54
C TYR A 236 -1.66 -0.66 3.13
N PRO A 237 -2.65 -1.57 3.22
CA PRO A 237 -3.89 -1.30 3.92
C PRO A 237 -3.64 -0.83 5.36
N GLY A 238 -4.39 0.21 5.77
CA GLY A 238 -4.17 0.90 7.02
C GLY A 238 -3.13 2.02 6.96
N GLN A 239 -2.31 2.08 5.92
CA GLN A 239 -1.41 3.21 5.69
C GLN A 239 -2.24 4.49 5.51
N ILE A 240 -1.90 5.53 6.27
CA ILE A 240 -2.53 6.84 6.12
C ILE A 240 -1.72 7.61 5.09
N LEU A 241 -2.36 7.93 3.97
CA LEU A 241 -1.79 8.77 2.92
C LEU A 241 -2.26 10.21 3.14
N VAL A 242 -1.33 11.12 3.17
CA VAL A 242 -1.64 12.54 2.95
C VAL A 242 -2.08 12.69 1.51
N ILE A 243 -3.29 13.15 1.30
CA ILE A 243 -3.81 13.46 -0.02
C ILE A 243 -3.50 14.94 -0.25
N PRO A 244 -2.57 15.26 -1.15
CA PRO A 244 -2.34 16.65 -1.47
C PRO A 244 -3.66 17.20 -2.01
N VAL A 245 -4.11 18.29 -1.42
CA VAL A 245 -5.12 19.12 -2.11
C VAL A 245 -4.40 19.71 -3.30
N GLU A 246 -4.93 19.50 -4.50
CA GLU A 246 -4.86 20.64 -5.39
C GLU A 246 -5.55 21.75 -4.60
N GLU A 247 -4.78 22.73 -4.15
CA GLU A 247 -5.40 23.96 -3.72
C GLU A 247 -6.35 24.29 -4.87
N ASP A 248 -7.66 24.25 -4.63
CA ASP A 248 -8.63 24.84 -5.52
C ASP A 248 -8.19 26.31 -5.59
N ASP A 249 -7.26 26.55 -6.49
CA ASP A 249 -6.78 27.85 -6.84
C ASP A 249 -7.91 28.43 -7.73
N ASP A 250 -9.06 28.67 -7.09
CA ASP A 250 -10.05 29.63 -7.64
C ASP A 250 -9.36 31.00 -7.84
N ASP A 251 -8.11 31.09 -7.38
CA ASP A 251 -7.21 32.22 -7.54
C ASP A 251 -5.85 31.74 -8.10
N MET A 252 -5.86 31.01 -9.24
CA MET A 252 -4.63 30.69 -9.97
C MET A 252 -3.96 32.02 -10.33
N SER A 253 -2.90 32.37 -9.60
CA SER A 253 -2.20 33.62 -9.87
C SER A 253 -1.73 33.65 -11.33
N TYR A 254 -1.81 34.81 -11.96
CA TYR A 254 -1.37 34.97 -13.36
C TYR A 254 0.07 34.48 -13.57
N GLU A 255 0.92 34.59 -12.56
CA GLU A 255 2.31 34.11 -12.62
C GLU A 255 2.38 32.57 -12.63
N LYS A 256 1.59 31.88 -11.81
CA LYS A 256 1.50 30.41 -11.77
C LYS A 256 0.90 29.85 -13.06
N PHE A 257 -0.12 30.51 -13.59
CA PHE A 257 -0.68 30.18 -14.91
C PHE A 257 0.37 30.30 -16.02
N LYS A 258 1.16 31.38 -16.04
CA LYS A 258 2.25 31.55 -17.00
C LYS A 258 3.33 30.48 -16.88
N GLU A 259 3.66 30.09 -15.65
CA GLU A 259 4.63 29.02 -15.40
C GLU A 259 4.14 27.69 -15.97
N TYR A 260 2.88 27.31 -15.68
CA TYR A 260 2.29 26.08 -16.21
C TYR A 260 2.18 26.10 -17.74
N MET A 261 1.74 27.19 -18.31
CA MET A 261 1.66 27.36 -19.76
C MET A 261 3.04 27.31 -20.42
N THR A 262 4.05 27.86 -19.78
CA THR A 262 5.44 27.81 -20.27
C THR A 262 5.98 26.39 -20.25
N ARG A 263 5.75 25.64 -19.15
CA ARG A 263 6.13 24.23 -19.02
C ARG A 263 5.41 23.37 -20.05
N TYR A 264 4.11 23.51 -20.17
CA TYR A 264 3.30 22.76 -21.14
C TYR A 264 3.72 23.03 -22.59
N ARG A 265 3.94 24.30 -22.93
CA ARG A 265 4.46 24.64 -24.27
C ARG A 265 5.84 24.03 -24.53
N LYS A 266 6.69 23.95 -23.53
CA LYS A 266 8.01 23.33 -23.68
C LYS A 266 7.89 21.81 -23.93
N GLU A 267 6.90 21.15 -23.35
CA GLU A 267 6.60 19.73 -23.62
C GLU A 267 6.12 19.52 -25.07
N LEU A 268 5.35 20.47 -25.62
CA LEU A 268 4.86 20.41 -27.01
C LEU A 268 5.94 20.73 -28.08
N GLN A 269 7.13 21.12 -27.67
CA GLN A 269 8.22 21.55 -28.57
C GLN A 269 9.23 20.43 -28.86
N ASP A 270 8.79 19.18 -28.91
CA ASP A 270 9.64 18.00 -29.06
C ASP A 270 9.59 17.32 -30.43
N ASN A 271 8.91 17.89 -31.43
CA ASN A 271 8.68 17.31 -32.75
C ASN A 271 7.70 16.12 -32.78
N ASP A 272 7.01 15.81 -31.71
CA ASP A 272 5.94 14.81 -31.74
C ASP A 272 4.89 15.14 -32.78
N LYS A 273 4.43 14.13 -33.52
CA LYS A 273 3.58 14.31 -34.70
C LYS A 273 2.62 13.14 -34.89
N GLY A 274 1.37 13.44 -35.19
CA GLY A 274 0.40 12.44 -35.59
C GLY A 274 0.61 11.95 -37.02
N GLU A 275 0.43 10.66 -37.29
CA GLU A 275 0.54 10.08 -38.64
C GLU A 275 -0.43 10.73 -39.64
N TRP A 276 -1.62 11.11 -39.18
CA TRP A 276 -2.68 11.72 -40.00
C TRP A 276 -2.27 13.00 -40.73
N SER A 277 -1.22 13.68 -40.28
CA SER A 277 -0.75 14.96 -40.84
C SER A 277 0.56 14.83 -41.64
N GLU A 278 1.01 13.64 -41.93
CA GLU A 278 2.32 13.40 -42.57
C GLU A 278 2.44 14.09 -43.96
N GLU A 279 1.46 13.91 -44.80
CA GLU A 279 1.43 14.53 -46.15
C GLU A 279 1.41 16.05 -46.07
N ALA A 280 0.60 16.61 -45.19
CA ALA A 280 0.48 18.06 -44.99
C ALA A 280 1.78 18.68 -44.47
N ARG A 281 2.46 18.00 -43.52
CA ARG A 281 3.74 18.44 -43.00
C ARG A 281 4.82 18.42 -44.08
N ALA A 282 4.94 17.29 -44.80
CA ALA A 282 5.90 17.17 -45.89
C ALA A 282 5.73 18.27 -46.94
N TRP A 283 4.48 18.54 -47.31
CA TRP A 283 4.15 19.64 -48.23
C TRP A 283 4.55 21.02 -47.65
N ALA A 284 4.19 21.31 -46.41
CA ALA A 284 4.48 22.59 -45.76
C ALA A 284 5.98 22.87 -45.60
N ILE A 285 6.78 21.85 -45.33
CA ILE A 285 8.25 21.93 -45.35
C ILE A 285 8.76 22.21 -46.77
N LYS A 286 8.29 21.43 -47.74
CA LYS A 286 8.73 21.54 -49.15
C LYS A 286 8.47 22.92 -49.74
N VAL A 287 7.37 23.54 -49.37
CA VAL A 287 7.05 24.90 -49.85
C VAL A 287 7.62 26.03 -48.99
N GLY A 288 8.40 25.70 -47.97
CA GLY A 288 9.05 26.69 -47.11
C GLY A 288 8.11 27.39 -46.12
N LEU A 289 6.89 26.85 -45.90
CA LEU A 289 5.95 27.42 -44.98
C LEU A 289 6.42 27.27 -43.50
N PHE A 290 7.05 26.13 -43.17
CA PHE A 290 7.68 25.84 -41.90
C PHE A 290 9.19 25.59 -42.10
N ALA A 291 10.00 26.21 -41.27
CA ALA A 291 11.48 26.13 -41.34
C ALA A 291 12.14 25.67 -40.04
N GLY A 292 11.32 25.26 -39.06
CA GLY A 292 11.82 24.96 -37.72
C GLY A 292 12.14 26.23 -36.89
N ASN A 293 12.50 26.03 -35.64
CA ASN A 293 12.81 27.11 -34.68
C ASN A 293 14.27 27.44 -34.52
N GLY A 294 15.13 26.83 -35.35
CA GLY A 294 16.59 27.00 -35.28
C GLY A 294 17.30 26.04 -34.34
N THR A 295 16.59 25.09 -33.75
CA THR A 295 17.18 23.97 -32.96
C THR A 295 16.90 22.65 -33.68
N ASP A 296 17.70 21.61 -33.34
CA ASP A 296 17.54 20.26 -33.86
C ASP A 296 17.11 19.30 -32.74
N ILE A 297 16.30 18.33 -33.11
CA ILE A 297 15.96 17.17 -32.28
C ILE A 297 16.33 15.91 -33.05
N ASN A 298 17.24 15.11 -32.53
CA ASN A 298 17.72 13.87 -33.14
C ASN A 298 18.27 14.07 -34.58
N GLY A 299 18.84 15.25 -34.88
CA GLY A 299 19.40 15.57 -36.20
C GLY A 299 18.39 16.07 -37.22
N GLU A 300 17.16 16.32 -36.84
CA GLU A 300 16.12 16.97 -37.66
C GLU A 300 15.79 18.36 -37.12
N PRO A 301 15.47 19.34 -37.95
CA PRO A 301 14.99 20.65 -37.49
C PRO A 301 13.78 20.51 -36.61
N ASN A 302 13.75 21.22 -35.48
CA ASN A 302 12.61 21.22 -34.59
C ASN A 302 11.49 22.10 -35.13
N TYR A 303 10.42 21.48 -35.64
CA TYR A 303 9.27 22.14 -36.21
C TYR A 303 8.17 22.45 -35.18
N MET A 304 8.25 21.90 -33.97
CA MET A 304 7.29 22.11 -32.87
C MET A 304 5.82 21.86 -33.32
N TRP A 305 5.55 20.71 -33.92
CA TRP A 305 4.28 20.40 -34.59
C TRP A 305 3.05 20.48 -33.70
N GLN A 306 3.21 20.32 -32.42
CA GLN A 306 2.13 20.35 -31.44
C GLN A 306 2.04 21.67 -30.66
N ASP A 307 2.98 22.61 -30.84
CA ASP A 307 2.95 23.90 -30.14
C ASP A 307 1.81 24.80 -30.65
N PHE A 308 1.39 25.70 -29.77
CA PHE A 308 0.31 26.64 -30.06
C PHE A 308 0.75 27.70 -31.08
N LEU A 309 -0.12 27.93 -32.05
CA LEU A 309 0.08 28.97 -33.04
C LEU A 309 -0.60 30.27 -32.59
N THR A 310 0.16 31.34 -32.45
CA THR A 310 -0.43 32.66 -32.19
C THR A 310 -1.12 33.21 -33.42
N ARG A 311 -2.08 34.14 -33.23
CA ARG A 311 -2.75 34.84 -34.37
C ARG A 311 -1.76 35.55 -35.26
N GLU A 312 -0.70 36.12 -34.72
CA GLU A 312 0.38 36.78 -35.45
C GLU A 312 1.17 35.79 -36.31
N GLN A 313 1.53 34.64 -35.75
CA GLN A 313 2.19 33.56 -36.46
C GLN A 313 1.29 33.00 -37.57
N ALA A 314 0.00 32.82 -37.32
CA ALA A 314 -0.96 32.39 -38.31
C ALA A 314 -1.07 33.41 -39.46
N ALA A 315 -1.21 34.70 -39.15
CA ALA A 315 -1.25 35.77 -40.15
C ALA A 315 0.03 35.79 -41.01
N GLN A 316 1.20 35.61 -40.41
CA GLN A 316 2.48 35.54 -41.12
C GLN A 316 2.57 34.31 -42.04
N LEU A 317 2.07 33.15 -41.61
CA LEU A 317 2.00 31.95 -42.45
C LEU A 317 1.09 32.16 -43.66
N PHE A 318 -0.11 32.68 -43.44
CA PHE A 318 -1.05 32.95 -44.54
C PHE A 318 -0.53 34.02 -45.52
N TYR A 319 0.13 35.06 -44.99
CA TYR A 319 0.75 36.08 -45.82
C TYR A 319 1.87 35.51 -46.71
N ARG A 320 2.75 34.71 -46.17
CA ARG A 320 3.78 34.04 -46.95
C ARG A 320 3.21 33.13 -48.00
N PHE A 321 2.21 32.32 -47.63
CA PHE A 321 1.54 31.41 -48.54
C PHE A 321 0.92 32.19 -49.72
N ALA A 322 0.14 33.24 -49.46
CA ALA A 322 -0.49 34.06 -50.47
C ALA A 322 0.51 34.73 -51.40
N ARG A 323 1.57 35.35 -50.83
CA ARG A 323 2.62 36.02 -51.59
C ARG A 323 3.35 35.04 -52.56
N ASP A 324 3.70 33.86 -52.05
CA ASP A 324 4.52 32.90 -52.79
C ASP A 324 3.73 32.11 -53.84
N HIS A 325 2.38 32.17 -53.76
CA HIS A 325 1.47 31.51 -54.70
C HIS A 325 0.65 32.50 -55.54
N GLY A 326 0.95 33.77 -55.48
CA GLY A 326 0.34 34.77 -56.35
C GLY A 326 -1.14 35.07 -56.08
N MET A 327 -1.56 34.91 -54.84
CA MET A 327 -2.94 35.27 -54.38
C MET A 327 -2.99 36.66 -53.79
#